data_97d8fbff03464d17be51b2b1f8c77b6e
#
_entry.id   97d8fbff03464d17be51b2b1f8c77b6e
#
_cell.length_a   1.000
_cell.length_b   1.000
_cell.length_c   1.000
_cell.angle_alpha   90.00
_cell.angle_beta   90.00
_cell.angle_gamma   90.00
#
_symmetry.space_group_name_H-M   'P 1'
#
loop_
_entity.id
_entity.type
_entity.pdbx_description
1 polymer ?
#
loop_
_entity_poly.entity_id
_entity_poly.type
_entity_poly.pdbx_seq_one_letter_code
_entity_poly.pdbx_strand_id
1 'polypeptide(L)'
;MSTVYVFGHTHPDNDAILSAVVLSQLLNARGDGNLYLPYRLGDIPSESAAILDAWDIPEPALLDEVPSASVTGERQKVILVDHNEEIQSVRGLRGADIVGVVDHHRIAGFSTPAPTYFVALPWGSTCSIIYHLFGTLGIEPTSAQLCLMLSAIMTD
;
A
#
# COMPACT_ATOMS: atom_id res chain seq x y z
N MET A 1 -17.19 -8.92 -6.23
CA MET A 1 -16.38 -8.10 -5.30
C MET A 1 -15.14 -8.87 -4.94
N SER A 2 -13.96 -8.35 -5.24
CA SER A 2 -12.68 -8.98 -4.88
C SER A 2 -12.06 -8.24 -3.70
N THR A 3 -11.32 -8.96 -2.84
CA THR A 3 -10.48 -8.34 -1.83
C THR A 3 -9.08 -8.13 -2.40
N VAL A 4 -8.54 -6.93 -2.26
CA VAL A 4 -7.22 -6.54 -2.73
C VAL A 4 -6.35 -6.17 -1.52
N TYR A 5 -5.21 -6.82 -1.35
CA TYR A 5 -4.28 -6.51 -0.26
C TYR A 5 -3.35 -5.38 -0.68
N VAL A 6 -3.16 -4.40 0.19
CA VAL A 6 -2.28 -3.25 -0.04
C VAL A 6 -1.21 -3.22 1.04
N PHE A 7 0.06 -3.26 0.65
CA PHE A 7 1.16 -3.32 1.62
C PHE A 7 2.45 -2.69 1.10
N GLY A 8 3.22 -2.15 2.04
CA GLY A 8 4.57 -1.65 1.82
C GLY A 8 5.63 -2.75 1.95
N HIS A 9 6.91 -2.36 2.00
CA HIS A 9 8.04 -3.28 2.07
C HIS A 9 8.20 -3.96 3.45
N THR A 10 9.03 -5.01 3.49
CA THR A 10 9.49 -5.65 4.74
C THR A 10 10.34 -4.68 5.55
N HIS A 11 10.41 -4.87 6.88
CA HIS A 11 11.00 -3.90 7.81
C HIS A 11 10.42 -2.49 7.58
N PRO A 12 9.09 -2.37 7.71
CA PRO A 12 8.38 -1.18 7.24
C PRO A 12 8.79 0.05 8.04
N ASP A 13 8.94 1.16 7.34
CA ASP A 13 9.03 2.49 7.92
C ASP A 13 7.66 3.16 7.96
N ASN A 14 7.63 4.43 8.32
CA ASN A 14 6.38 5.19 8.44
C ASN A 14 5.67 5.35 7.08
N ASP A 15 6.42 5.58 5.99
CA ASP A 15 5.83 5.72 4.65
C ASP A 15 5.23 4.40 4.16
N ALA A 16 5.91 3.27 4.37
CA ALA A 16 5.40 1.95 3.99
C ALA A 16 4.08 1.58 4.71
N ILE A 17 3.94 1.93 5.98
CA ILE A 17 2.71 1.68 6.76
C ILE A 17 1.59 2.64 6.33
N LEU A 18 1.87 3.94 6.35
CA LEU A 18 0.83 4.95 6.17
C LEU A 18 0.36 5.04 4.72
N SER A 19 1.23 4.79 3.73
CA SER A 19 0.84 4.70 2.33
C SER A 19 -0.12 3.53 2.08
N ALA A 20 0.10 2.38 2.71
CA ALA A 20 -0.82 1.25 2.59
C ALA A 20 -2.20 1.58 3.17
N VAL A 21 -2.25 2.22 4.34
CA VAL A 21 -3.50 2.64 4.98
C VAL A 21 -4.25 3.67 4.13
N VAL A 22 -3.58 4.75 3.76
CA VAL A 22 -4.24 5.88 3.05
C VAL A 22 -4.65 5.48 1.63
N LEU A 23 -3.82 4.72 0.90
CA LEU A 23 -4.21 4.25 -0.44
C LEU A 23 -5.41 3.30 -0.37
N SER A 24 -5.46 2.40 0.61
CA SER A 24 -6.63 1.53 0.80
C SER A 24 -7.90 2.34 1.04
N GLN A 25 -7.84 3.37 1.88
CA GLN A 25 -8.98 4.26 2.15
C GLN A 25 -9.40 5.03 0.89
N LEU A 26 -8.45 5.57 0.13
CA LEU A 26 -8.72 6.28 -1.13
C LEU A 26 -9.43 5.38 -2.14
N LEU A 27 -8.93 4.17 -2.35
CA LEU A 27 -9.51 3.24 -3.32
C LEU A 27 -10.87 2.70 -2.87
N ASN A 28 -11.09 2.50 -1.58
CA ASN A 28 -12.41 2.18 -1.03
C ASN A 28 -13.40 3.35 -1.22
N ALA A 29 -12.95 4.59 -1.04
CA ALA A 29 -13.79 5.77 -1.26
C ALA A 29 -14.15 5.96 -2.74
N ARG A 30 -13.28 5.56 -3.67
CA ARG A 30 -13.55 5.57 -5.11
C ARG A 30 -14.72 4.64 -5.49
N GLY A 31 -14.87 3.53 -4.77
CA GLY A 31 -16.04 2.66 -4.90
C GLY A 31 -16.11 1.88 -6.20
N ASP A 32 -15.05 1.20 -6.60
CA ASP A 32 -15.01 0.37 -7.82
C ASP A 32 -15.56 -1.05 -7.64
N GLY A 33 -16.15 -1.34 -6.50
CA GLY A 33 -16.72 -2.65 -6.16
C GLY A 33 -15.73 -3.64 -5.53
N ASN A 34 -14.47 -3.27 -5.35
CA ASN A 34 -13.47 -4.05 -4.62
C ASN A 34 -13.35 -3.57 -3.17
N LEU A 35 -12.84 -4.45 -2.30
CA LEU A 35 -12.46 -4.13 -0.93
C LEU A 35 -10.93 -4.10 -0.84
N TYR A 36 -10.37 -2.95 -0.49
CA TYR A 36 -8.94 -2.74 -0.31
C TYR A 36 -8.59 -2.80 1.18
N LEU A 37 -7.71 -3.74 1.55
CA LEU A 37 -7.30 -3.94 2.94
C LEU A 37 -5.80 -3.66 3.09
N PRO A 38 -5.41 -2.76 4.02
CA PRO A 38 -4.01 -2.52 4.30
C PRO A 38 -3.42 -3.65 5.14
N TYR A 39 -2.19 -4.04 4.82
CA TYR A 39 -1.38 -4.98 5.59
C TYR A 39 0.02 -4.39 5.85
N ARG A 40 0.71 -4.94 6.84
CA ARG A 40 2.12 -4.66 7.13
C ARG A 40 2.97 -5.92 6.98
N LEU A 41 4.21 -5.77 6.59
CA LEU A 41 5.16 -6.85 6.38
C LEU A 41 6.25 -6.90 7.46
N GLY A 42 5.93 -6.53 8.66
CA GLY A 42 6.84 -6.51 9.81
C GLY A 42 6.28 -5.73 10.98
N ASP A 43 7.11 -5.45 11.97
CA ASP A 43 6.73 -4.68 13.16
C ASP A 43 6.37 -3.25 12.76
N ILE A 44 5.36 -2.70 13.41
CA ILE A 44 4.93 -1.32 13.16
C ILE A 44 5.86 -0.34 13.86
N PRO A 45 6.39 0.69 13.17
CA PRO A 45 7.14 1.75 13.82
C PRO A 45 6.31 2.49 14.87
N SER A 46 6.96 2.95 15.94
CA SER A 46 6.27 3.65 17.04
C SER A 46 5.56 4.93 16.60
N GLU A 47 6.14 5.66 15.66
CA GLU A 47 5.52 6.85 15.07
C GLU A 47 4.27 6.52 14.26
N SER A 48 4.28 5.41 13.50
CA SER A 48 3.11 4.93 12.77
C SER A 48 1.99 4.51 13.73
N ALA A 49 2.33 3.73 14.76
CA ALA A 49 1.37 3.32 15.77
C ALA A 49 0.74 4.52 16.49
N ALA A 50 1.57 5.50 16.88
CA ALA A 50 1.10 6.68 17.59
C ALA A 50 0.14 7.55 16.77
N ILE A 51 0.44 7.77 15.49
CA ILE A 51 -0.44 8.60 14.65
C ILE A 51 -1.74 7.86 14.27
N LEU A 52 -1.69 6.55 14.07
CA LEU A 52 -2.90 5.75 13.83
C LEU A 52 -3.82 5.76 15.06
N ASP A 53 -3.25 5.57 16.26
CA ASP A 53 -3.99 5.64 17.52
C ASP A 53 -4.63 7.02 17.76
N ALA A 54 -3.90 8.10 17.47
CA ALA A 54 -4.40 9.48 17.63
C ALA A 54 -5.63 9.79 16.77
N TRP A 55 -5.86 9.04 15.70
CA TRP A 55 -7.00 9.18 14.79
C TRP A 55 -7.99 8.02 14.84
N ASP A 56 -7.89 7.15 15.86
CA ASP A 56 -8.74 5.95 16.00
C ASP A 56 -8.74 5.06 14.75
N ILE A 57 -7.60 4.96 14.05
CA ILE A 57 -7.41 4.12 12.88
C ILE A 57 -6.73 2.81 13.30
N PRO A 58 -7.32 1.65 13.01
CA PRO A 58 -6.71 0.36 13.36
C PRO A 58 -5.36 0.16 12.66
N GLU A 59 -4.40 -0.42 13.38
CA GLU A 59 -3.14 -0.85 12.78
C GLU A 59 -3.39 -1.90 11.69
N PRO A 60 -2.66 -1.85 10.55
CA PRO A 60 -2.72 -2.90 9.56
C PRO A 60 -2.35 -4.27 10.15
N ALA A 61 -3.08 -5.32 9.78
CA ALA A 61 -2.75 -6.67 10.19
C ALA A 61 -1.42 -7.12 9.58
N LEU A 62 -0.69 -7.99 10.29
CA LEU A 62 0.54 -8.60 9.77
C LEU A 62 0.20 -9.60 8.65
N LEU A 63 0.92 -9.52 7.55
CA LEU A 63 0.86 -10.47 6.44
C LEU A 63 2.20 -11.22 6.36
N ASP A 64 2.21 -12.49 6.71
CA ASP A 64 3.42 -13.32 6.64
C ASP A 64 3.64 -13.93 5.26
N GLU A 65 2.55 -14.23 4.56
CA GLU A 65 2.58 -14.84 3.22
C GLU A 65 1.29 -14.52 2.46
N VAL A 66 1.40 -14.31 1.15
CA VAL A 66 0.23 -14.20 0.28
C VAL A 66 -0.43 -15.57 0.14
N PRO A 67 -1.76 -15.70 0.33
CA PRO A 67 -2.47 -16.95 0.15
C PRO A 67 -2.24 -17.56 -1.23
N SER A 68 -1.93 -18.84 -1.28
CA SER A 68 -1.71 -19.55 -2.54
C SER A 68 -3.03 -19.81 -3.27
N ALA A 69 -3.02 -19.66 -4.59
CA ALA A 69 -4.16 -20.01 -5.43
C ALA A 69 -4.57 -21.49 -5.33
N SER A 70 -3.66 -22.37 -4.95
CA SER A 70 -3.99 -23.79 -4.69
C SER A 70 -4.89 -23.99 -3.47
N VAL A 71 -4.90 -23.03 -2.54
CA VAL A 71 -5.73 -23.04 -1.33
C VAL A 71 -7.01 -22.28 -1.53
N THR A 72 -6.93 -21.10 -2.16
CA THR A 72 -8.07 -20.17 -2.30
C THR A 72 -8.87 -20.35 -3.58
N GLY A 73 -8.32 -21.05 -4.59
CA GLY A 73 -8.92 -21.21 -5.91
C GLY A 73 -8.60 -20.10 -6.90
N GLU A 74 -8.14 -18.95 -6.44
CA GLU A 74 -7.78 -17.77 -7.25
C GLU A 74 -6.48 -17.15 -6.76
N ARG A 75 -5.78 -16.44 -7.66
CA ARG A 75 -4.61 -15.65 -7.26
C ARG A 75 -5.07 -14.43 -6.47
N GLN A 76 -4.46 -14.21 -5.29
CA GLN A 76 -4.75 -13.04 -4.48
C GLN A 76 -4.31 -11.77 -5.21
N LYS A 77 -5.24 -10.83 -5.38
CA LYS A 77 -4.91 -9.50 -5.92
C LYS A 77 -4.19 -8.66 -4.88
N VAL A 78 -3.10 -8.01 -5.29
CA VAL A 78 -2.28 -7.18 -4.41
C VAL A 78 -1.90 -5.86 -5.09
N ILE A 79 -1.73 -4.82 -4.27
CA ILE A 79 -1.11 -3.55 -4.64
C ILE A 79 0.11 -3.36 -3.77
N LEU A 80 1.24 -3.06 -4.41
CA LEU A 80 2.48 -2.72 -3.73
C LEU A 80 2.57 -1.21 -3.55
N VAL A 81 2.95 -0.77 -2.37
CA VAL A 81 3.28 0.62 -2.09
C VAL A 81 4.68 0.70 -1.53
N ASP A 82 5.39 1.77 -1.86
CA ASP A 82 6.70 2.09 -1.30
C ASP A 82 7.79 1.03 -1.58
N HIS A 83 7.57 0.19 -2.54
CA HIS A 83 8.54 -0.76 -3.12
C HIS A 83 7.99 -1.39 -4.39
N ASN A 84 8.88 -1.95 -5.20
CA ASN A 84 8.54 -2.75 -6.37
C ASN A 84 9.41 -4.01 -6.51
N GLU A 85 10.48 -4.13 -5.72
CA GLU A 85 11.39 -5.27 -5.77
C GLU A 85 10.86 -6.44 -4.92
N GLU A 86 10.80 -7.65 -5.49
CA GLU A 86 10.31 -8.85 -4.80
C GLU A 86 11.08 -9.15 -3.51
N ILE A 87 12.39 -8.87 -3.49
CA ILE A 87 13.25 -9.12 -2.32
C ILE A 87 12.83 -8.29 -1.09
N GLN A 88 12.15 -7.19 -1.31
CA GLN A 88 11.64 -6.30 -0.26
C GLN A 88 10.17 -6.61 0.11
N SER A 89 9.60 -7.64 -0.47
CA SER A 89 8.17 -7.93 -0.36
C SER A 89 7.87 -9.19 0.45
N VAL A 90 6.60 -9.52 0.52
CA VAL A 90 6.07 -10.67 1.26
C VAL A 90 6.37 -11.99 0.55
N ARG A 91 6.49 -13.06 1.30
CA ARG A 91 6.54 -14.41 0.75
C ARG A 91 5.31 -14.72 -0.08
N GLY A 92 5.47 -15.50 -1.15
CA GLY A 92 4.36 -15.88 -2.01
C GLY A 92 3.95 -14.82 -3.04
N LEU A 93 4.64 -13.67 -3.13
CA LEU A 93 4.30 -12.59 -4.06
C LEU A 93 4.23 -13.07 -5.53
N ARG A 94 5.11 -14.00 -5.95
CA ARG A 94 5.07 -14.58 -7.30
C ARG A 94 3.77 -15.29 -7.64
N GLY A 95 3.08 -15.80 -6.62
CA GLY A 95 1.76 -16.43 -6.75
C GLY A 95 0.60 -15.45 -6.76
N ALA A 96 0.84 -14.18 -6.46
CA ALA A 96 -0.16 -13.13 -6.44
C ALA A 96 -0.43 -12.56 -7.83
N ASP A 97 -1.54 -11.84 -7.95
CA ASP A 97 -1.89 -10.99 -9.08
C ASP A 97 -1.63 -9.53 -8.69
N ILE A 98 -0.50 -8.98 -9.15
CA ILE A 98 -0.13 -7.59 -8.85
C ILE A 98 -0.94 -6.67 -9.76
N VAL A 99 -1.97 -6.05 -9.20
CA VAL A 99 -2.89 -5.18 -9.95
C VAL A 99 -2.50 -3.70 -9.89
N GLY A 100 -1.56 -3.34 -9.03
CA GLY A 100 -1.06 -1.97 -8.93
C GLY A 100 0.26 -1.85 -8.17
N VAL A 101 0.99 -0.77 -8.48
CA VAL A 101 2.19 -0.34 -7.77
C VAL A 101 2.16 1.18 -7.66
N VAL A 102 2.41 1.72 -6.47
CA VAL A 102 2.62 3.15 -6.24
C VAL A 102 3.91 3.31 -5.44
N ASP A 103 4.93 3.90 -6.05
CA ASP A 103 6.28 3.87 -5.50
C ASP A 103 7.11 5.08 -5.91
N HIS A 104 8.09 5.48 -5.11
CA HIS A 104 9.04 6.54 -5.41
C HIS A 104 10.48 6.04 -5.57
N HIS A 105 10.70 4.74 -5.42
CA HIS A 105 12.02 4.11 -5.53
C HIS A 105 12.40 3.79 -6.99
N ARG A 106 13.66 3.39 -7.20
CA ARG A 106 14.07 2.81 -8.47
C ARG A 106 13.22 1.60 -8.82
N ILE A 107 13.02 1.38 -10.11
CA ILE A 107 12.34 0.17 -10.60
C ILE A 107 13.40 -0.88 -10.92
N ALA A 108 13.32 -2.04 -10.28
CA ALA A 108 14.24 -3.15 -10.53
C ALA A 108 13.55 -4.51 -10.38
N GLY A 109 13.86 -5.44 -11.30
CA GLY A 109 13.39 -6.83 -11.23
C GLY A 109 11.87 -7.00 -11.28
N PHE A 110 11.12 -5.98 -11.70
CA PHE A 110 9.66 -6.00 -11.74
C PHE A 110 9.16 -6.51 -13.10
N SER A 111 8.26 -7.47 -13.07
CA SER A 111 7.55 -7.93 -14.27
C SER A 111 6.16 -8.45 -13.91
N THR A 112 5.22 -8.28 -14.81
CA THR A 112 3.86 -8.81 -14.69
C THR A 112 3.44 -9.51 -15.98
N PRO A 113 2.59 -10.54 -15.91
CA PRO A 113 2.10 -11.24 -17.11
C PRO A 113 1.04 -10.44 -17.89
N ALA A 114 0.50 -9.38 -17.30
CA ALA A 114 -0.54 -8.52 -17.86
C ALA A 114 -0.28 -7.04 -17.53
N PRO A 115 -0.91 -6.11 -18.25
CA PRO A 115 -0.83 -4.69 -17.92
C PRO A 115 -1.26 -4.43 -16.48
N THR A 116 -0.45 -3.65 -15.76
CA THR A 116 -0.64 -3.32 -14.35
C THR A 116 -0.65 -1.80 -14.19
N TYR A 117 -1.47 -1.30 -13.30
CA TYR A 117 -1.42 0.11 -12.91
C TYR A 117 -0.12 0.39 -12.17
N PHE A 118 0.77 1.16 -12.77
CA PHE A 118 2.10 1.43 -12.21
C PHE A 118 2.34 2.95 -12.17
N VAL A 119 2.46 3.52 -10.97
CA VAL A 119 2.81 4.92 -10.75
C VAL A 119 4.14 4.98 -10.02
N ALA A 120 5.17 5.44 -10.72
CA ALA A 120 6.49 5.67 -10.15
C ALA A 120 6.91 7.12 -10.45
N LEU A 121 7.09 7.91 -9.40
CA LEU A 121 7.54 9.29 -9.49
C LEU A 121 8.75 9.47 -8.57
N PRO A 122 9.81 10.20 -9.01
CA PRO A 122 11.03 10.41 -8.22
C PRO A 122 10.81 11.50 -7.16
N TRP A 123 9.79 11.33 -6.33
CA TRP A 123 9.42 12.23 -5.25
C TRP A 123 9.96 11.74 -3.91
N GLY A 124 9.87 12.57 -2.87
CA GLY A 124 10.46 12.30 -1.57
C GLY A 124 9.76 11.19 -0.76
N SER A 125 8.53 10.78 -1.11
CA SER A 125 7.81 9.71 -0.43
C SER A 125 6.66 9.17 -1.27
N THR A 126 6.22 7.94 -0.99
CA THR A 126 5.03 7.35 -1.62
C THR A 126 3.75 8.10 -1.19
N CYS A 127 3.67 8.58 0.04
CA CYS A 127 2.52 9.38 0.50
C CYS A 127 2.37 10.69 -0.27
N SER A 128 3.45 11.31 -0.76
CA SER A 128 3.36 12.46 -1.66
C SER A 128 2.65 12.11 -2.97
N ILE A 129 2.94 10.95 -3.52
CA ILE A 129 2.29 10.44 -4.74
C ILE A 129 0.81 10.17 -4.47
N ILE A 130 0.48 9.55 -3.33
CA ILE A 130 -0.92 9.26 -2.97
C ILE A 130 -1.71 10.55 -2.79
N TYR A 131 -1.13 11.59 -2.19
CA TYR A 131 -1.76 12.90 -2.12
C TYR A 131 -2.11 13.45 -3.51
N HIS A 132 -1.20 13.32 -4.47
CA HIS A 132 -1.47 13.67 -5.87
C HIS A 132 -2.60 12.83 -6.48
N LEU A 133 -2.69 11.54 -6.14
CA LEU A 133 -3.77 10.65 -6.62
C LEU A 133 -5.14 11.07 -6.10
N PHE A 134 -5.26 11.59 -4.88
CA PHE A 134 -6.51 12.19 -4.38
C PHE A 134 -7.02 13.27 -5.35
N GLY A 135 -6.14 14.20 -5.73
CA GLY A 135 -6.49 15.25 -6.70
C GLY A 135 -6.85 14.71 -8.08
N THR A 136 -6.12 13.71 -8.57
CA THR A 136 -6.38 13.07 -9.87
C THR A 136 -7.75 12.38 -9.90
N LEU A 137 -8.15 11.76 -8.79
CA LEU A 137 -9.44 11.08 -8.66
C LEU A 137 -10.59 12.01 -8.25
N GLY A 138 -10.30 13.29 -7.95
CA GLY A 138 -11.31 14.25 -7.51
C GLY A 138 -11.90 13.93 -6.15
N ILE A 139 -11.16 13.27 -5.27
CA ILE A 139 -11.56 12.90 -3.92
C ILE A 139 -10.78 13.79 -2.94
N GLU A 140 -11.49 14.47 -2.04
CA GLU A 140 -10.87 15.29 -1.02
C GLU A 140 -10.39 14.42 0.16
N PRO A 141 -9.11 14.52 0.58
CA PRO A 141 -8.64 13.80 1.73
C PRO A 141 -9.23 14.37 3.03
N THR A 142 -9.52 13.49 3.97
CA THR A 142 -9.93 13.88 5.34
C THR A 142 -8.75 14.48 6.11
N SER A 143 -9.03 15.18 7.21
CA SER A 143 -7.98 15.69 8.11
C SER A 143 -7.07 14.58 8.64
N ALA A 144 -7.64 13.42 8.97
CA ALA A 144 -6.87 12.25 9.38
C ALA A 144 -5.89 11.80 8.29
N GLN A 145 -6.38 11.62 7.06
CA GLN A 145 -5.56 11.22 5.91
C GLN A 145 -4.45 12.23 5.62
N LEU A 146 -4.74 13.53 5.71
CA LEU A 146 -3.73 14.58 5.54
C LEU A 146 -2.64 14.48 6.62
N CYS A 147 -3.01 14.26 7.89
CA CYS A 147 -2.05 14.09 8.98
C CYS A 147 -1.19 12.82 8.80
N LEU A 148 -1.78 11.70 8.39
CA LEU A 148 -1.04 10.48 8.11
C LEU A 148 -0.01 10.71 6.99
N MET A 149 -0.45 11.26 5.86
CA MET A 149 0.44 11.53 4.73
C MET A 149 1.55 12.52 5.09
N LEU A 150 1.22 13.59 5.81
CA LEU A 150 2.23 14.57 6.25
C LEU A 150 3.25 13.94 7.19
N SER A 151 2.84 13.08 8.11
CA SER A 151 3.75 12.35 9.00
C SER A 151 4.75 11.50 8.20
N ALA A 152 4.28 10.76 7.19
CA ALA A 152 5.14 9.97 6.32
C ALA A 152 6.12 10.87 5.53
N ILE A 153 5.63 11.93 4.90
CA ILE A 153 6.45 12.87 4.12
C ILE A 153 7.57 13.50 4.97
N MET A 154 7.30 13.77 6.24
CA MET A 154 8.28 14.43 7.12
C MET A 154 9.35 13.48 7.66
N THR A 155 9.12 12.18 7.63
CA THR A 155 10.02 11.17 8.22
C THR A 155 10.77 10.35 7.18
N ASP A 156 10.41 10.50 5.93
CA ASP A 156 11.01 9.74 4.82
C ASP A 156 12.29 10.38 4.22
#